data_5568ff15ef1cd80fdba1e74bcb6dcb8c
#
_entry.id   5568ff15ef1cd80fdba1e74bcb6dcb8c
#
_cell.length_a   1.000
_cell.length_b   1.000
_cell.length_c   1.000
_cell.angle_alpha   90.00
_cell.angle_beta   90.00
_cell.angle_gamma   90.00
#
_symmetry.space_group_name_H-M   'P 1'
#
loop_
_entity.id
_entity.type
_entity.pdbx_description
1 polymer ?
#
loop_
_entity_poly.entity_id
_entity_poly.type
_entity_poly.pdbx_seq_one_letter_code
_entity_poly.pdbx_strand_id
1 'polypeptide(L)'
;MMIIRNKKKLIILVLLGALIILGILIGGCLQAQLCTVYPETKNQIIKNITPEEAYLLIQKNISNKKFVILDVRTPEEFISEHIENAVNLDYYSATFKNDLDQLDKNSTYLIYCRSGNRSGNALNIMKDLDFREVYNMLGGIVNWKDEKLPIIK
;
A
#
# COMPACT_ATOMS: atom_id res chain seq x y z
N MET A 1 -58.55 -50.68 -13.05
CA MET A 1 -57.06 -50.78 -13.08
C MET A 1 -56.36 -49.46 -13.41
N MET A 2 -57.10 -48.38 -13.68
CA MET A 2 -56.54 -47.05 -14.09
C MET A 2 -56.27 -46.09 -12.94
N ILE A 3 -56.99 -46.19 -11.82
CA ILE A 3 -56.91 -45.25 -10.68
C ILE A 3 -55.63 -45.46 -9.83
N ILE A 4 -55.16 -46.68 -9.71
CA ILE A 4 -53.97 -46.99 -8.87
C ILE A 4 -52.68 -46.46 -9.52
N ARG A 5 -52.60 -46.37 -10.84
CA ARG A 5 -51.43 -45.91 -11.60
C ARG A 5 -51.19 -44.40 -11.42
N ASN A 6 -52.25 -43.63 -11.26
CA ASN A 6 -52.16 -42.19 -11.05
C ASN A 6 -51.68 -41.83 -9.63
N LYS A 7 -52.09 -42.59 -8.59
CA LYS A 7 -51.63 -42.35 -7.22
C LYS A 7 -50.16 -42.60 -7.03
N LYS A 8 -49.58 -43.63 -7.67
CA LYS A 8 -48.11 -43.88 -7.63
C LYS A 8 -47.32 -42.78 -8.34
N LYS A 9 -47.77 -42.24 -9.48
CA LYS A 9 -47.14 -41.10 -10.16
C LYS A 9 -47.20 -39.83 -9.31
N LEU A 10 -48.29 -39.56 -8.62
CA LEU A 10 -48.45 -38.39 -7.75
C LEU A 10 -47.51 -38.48 -6.52
N ILE A 11 -47.35 -39.67 -5.91
CA ILE A 11 -46.46 -39.89 -4.78
C ILE A 11 -45.00 -39.72 -5.18
N ILE A 12 -44.59 -40.21 -6.35
CA ILE A 12 -43.23 -40.02 -6.87
C ILE A 12 -42.93 -38.56 -7.16
N LEU A 13 -43.87 -37.78 -7.67
CA LEU A 13 -43.69 -36.34 -7.93
C LEU A 13 -43.55 -35.54 -6.62
N VAL A 14 -44.32 -35.89 -5.57
CA VAL A 14 -44.22 -35.24 -4.26
C VAL A 14 -42.88 -35.55 -3.58
N LEU A 15 -42.42 -36.81 -3.66
CA LEU A 15 -41.11 -37.22 -3.10
C LEU A 15 -39.93 -36.58 -3.82
N LEU A 16 -40.00 -36.42 -5.14
CA LEU A 16 -38.97 -35.69 -5.92
C LEU A 16 -38.97 -34.20 -5.59
N GLY A 17 -40.12 -33.58 -5.40
CA GLY A 17 -40.22 -32.18 -4.97
C GLY A 17 -39.64 -31.93 -3.58
N ALA A 18 -39.87 -32.85 -2.62
CA ALA A 18 -39.33 -32.74 -1.27
C ALA A 18 -37.79 -32.89 -1.24
N LEU A 19 -37.23 -33.73 -2.10
CA LEU A 19 -35.76 -33.88 -2.22
C LEU A 19 -35.10 -32.64 -2.82
N ILE A 20 -35.76 -31.94 -3.76
CA ILE A 20 -35.23 -30.70 -4.34
C ILE A 20 -35.25 -29.56 -3.30
N ILE A 21 -36.33 -29.46 -2.51
CA ILE A 21 -36.43 -28.44 -1.45
C ILE A 21 -35.42 -28.70 -0.33
N LEU A 22 -35.20 -29.97 0.05
CA LEU A 22 -34.17 -30.32 1.03
C LEU A 22 -32.77 -30.05 0.53
N GLY A 23 -32.46 -30.26 -0.77
CA GLY A 23 -31.20 -29.92 -1.41
C GLY A 23 -30.91 -28.42 -1.41
N ILE A 24 -31.91 -27.58 -1.58
CA ILE A 24 -31.77 -26.10 -1.56
C ILE A 24 -31.51 -25.60 -0.14
N LEU A 25 -32.09 -26.20 0.89
CA LEU A 25 -31.88 -25.82 2.29
C LEU A 25 -30.51 -26.25 2.82
N ILE A 26 -29.92 -27.32 2.31
CA ILE A 26 -28.58 -27.79 2.70
C ILE A 26 -27.48 -27.07 1.85
N GLY A 27 -27.78 -26.75 0.58
CA GLY A 27 -26.85 -26.03 -0.32
C GLY A 27 -26.61 -24.58 0.08
N GLY A 28 -27.58 -23.92 0.72
CA GLY A 28 -27.47 -22.51 1.13
C GLY A 28 -26.49 -22.26 2.28
N CYS A 29 -26.16 -23.27 3.07
CA CYS A 29 -25.25 -23.10 4.22
C CYS A 29 -23.78 -23.47 3.94
N LEU A 30 -23.49 -24.17 2.82
CA LEU A 30 -22.12 -24.54 2.45
C LEU A 30 -21.43 -23.50 1.53
N GLN A 31 -22.16 -22.54 0.99
CA GLN A 31 -21.62 -21.49 0.11
C GLN A 31 -21.03 -20.30 0.87
N ALA A 32 -21.22 -20.23 2.20
CA ALA A 32 -20.75 -19.12 3.03
C ALA A 32 -19.32 -19.31 3.57
N GLN A 33 -18.62 -20.39 3.26
CA GLN A 33 -17.34 -20.73 3.86
C GLN A 33 -16.17 -20.83 2.87
N LEU A 34 -16.37 -20.40 1.64
CA LEU A 34 -15.32 -20.18 0.66
C LEU A 34 -15.09 -18.67 0.43
N CYS A 35 -15.11 -17.87 1.51
CA CYS A 35 -14.26 -16.70 1.53
C CYS A 35 -12.83 -17.22 1.66
N THR A 36 -12.28 -17.71 0.56
CA THR A 36 -10.84 -17.82 0.41
C THR A 36 -10.29 -16.44 0.69
N VAL A 37 -9.61 -16.31 1.82
CA VAL A 37 -8.73 -15.20 2.11
C VAL A 37 -7.65 -15.26 1.02
N TYR A 38 -7.95 -14.71 -0.15
CA TYR A 38 -6.90 -14.27 -1.05
C TYR A 38 -6.20 -13.16 -0.29
N PRO A 39 -4.89 -13.27 0.00
CA PRO A 39 -4.16 -12.13 0.52
C PRO A 39 -4.41 -11.02 -0.51
N GLU A 40 -5.09 -9.95 -0.10
CA GLU A 40 -5.18 -8.75 -0.92
C GLU A 40 -3.74 -8.42 -1.28
N THR A 41 -3.38 -8.54 -2.56
CA THR A 41 -2.08 -8.10 -3.04
C THR A 41 -2.08 -6.60 -2.78
N LYS A 42 -1.45 -6.20 -1.67
CA LYS A 42 -1.30 -4.81 -1.28
C LYS A 42 -0.61 -4.12 -2.44
N ASN A 43 -1.36 -3.39 -3.26
CA ASN A 43 -0.82 -2.63 -4.38
C ASN A 43 0.11 -1.56 -3.82
N GLN A 44 1.39 -1.90 -3.69
CA GLN A 44 2.42 -0.95 -3.31
C GLN A 44 2.77 -0.07 -4.51
N ILE A 45 2.87 1.23 -4.29
CA ILE A 45 3.42 2.19 -5.24
C ILE A 45 4.83 2.54 -4.79
N ILE A 46 5.83 1.90 -5.40
CA ILE A 46 7.25 2.08 -5.08
C ILE A 46 7.93 2.58 -6.34
N LYS A 47 8.31 3.87 -6.38
CA LYS A 47 8.77 4.52 -7.61
C LYS A 47 9.97 5.44 -7.38
N ASN A 48 10.80 5.55 -8.42
CA ASN A 48 11.74 6.64 -8.56
C ASN A 48 11.10 7.77 -9.39
N ILE A 49 11.29 9.01 -8.97
CA ILE A 49 10.79 10.22 -9.65
C ILE A 49 11.89 11.27 -9.77
N THR A 50 11.74 12.19 -10.71
CA THR A 50 12.67 13.32 -10.88
C THR A 50 12.44 14.40 -9.82
N PRO A 51 13.37 15.36 -9.62
CA PRO A 51 13.17 16.50 -8.73
C PRO A 51 11.92 17.34 -9.09
N GLU A 52 11.65 17.54 -10.38
CA GLU A 52 10.48 18.30 -10.83
C GLU A 52 9.18 17.57 -10.51
N GLU A 53 9.14 16.24 -10.73
CA GLU A 53 7.98 15.40 -10.35
C GLU A 53 7.79 15.41 -8.82
N ALA A 54 8.90 15.38 -8.06
CA ALA A 54 8.86 15.46 -6.60
C ALA A 54 8.31 16.82 -6.13
N TYR A 55 8.72 17.93 -6.78
CA TYR A 55 8.18 19.26 -6.50
C TYR A 55 6.68 19.32 -6.76
N LEU A 56 6.21 18.83 -7.90
CA LEU A 56 4.79 18.78 -8.21
C LEU A 56 4.00 17.90 -7.21
N LEU A 57 4.61 16.79 -6.78
CA LEU A 57 4.02 15.92 -5.76
C LEU A 57 3.87 16.65 -4.42
N ILE A 58 4.87 17.42 -3.99
CA ILE A 58 4.81 18.27 -2.79
C ILE A 58 3.68 19.29 -2.91
N GLN A 59 3.63 20.04 -4.03
CA GLN A 59 2.61 21.08 -4.25
C GLN A 59 1.19 20.49 -4.20
N LYS A 60 0.98 19.31 -4.79
CA LYS A 60 -0.31 18.61 -4.76
C LYS A 60 -0.73 18.18 -3.35
N ASN A 61 0.24 17.94 -2.47
CA ASN A 61 0.01 17.37 -1.14
C ASN A 61 0.22 18.37 0.01
N ILE A 62 0.31 19.68 -0.25
CA ILE A 62 0.65 20.70 0.75
C ILE A 62 -0.28 20.71 1.98
N SER A 63 -1.54 20.29 1.84
CA SER A 63 -2.52 20.17 2.93
C SER A 63 -2.79 18.73 3.37
N ASN A 64 -2.08 17.77 2.80
CA ASN A 64 -2.29 16.36 3.09
C ASN A 64 -1.43 15.92 4.28
N LYS A 65 -2.04 15.75 5.46
CA LYS A 65 -1.35 15.32 6.68
C LYS A 65 -0.76 13.90 6.61
N LYS A 66 -1.14 13.11 5.59
CA LYS A 66 -0.59 11.78 5.34
C LYS A 66 0.52 11.78 4.30
N PHE A 67 0.96 12.93 3.84
CA PHE A 67 2.12 13.08 2.97
C PHE A 67 3.33 13.50 3.81
N VAL A 68 4.41 12.75 3.73
CA VAL A 68 5.63 12.96 4.52
C VAL A 68 6.83 13.07 3.57
N ILE A 69 7.61 14.13 3.72
CA ILE A 69 8.91 14.30 3.07
C ILE A 69 9.97 13.78 4.05
N LEU A 70 10.71 12.75 3.69
CA LEU A 70 11.68 12.10 4.54
C LEU A 70 13.11 12.29 4.00
N ASP A 71 13.91 13.07 4.71
CA ASP A 71 15.34 13.24 4.45
C ASP A 71 16.13 12.16 5.19
N VAL A 72 16.76 11.25 4.44
CA VAL A 72 17.56 10.17 5.03
C VAL A 72 19.07 10.50 5.09
N ARG A 73 19.41 11.79 5.13
CA ARG A 73 20.78 12.27 5.35
C ARG A 73 21.11 12.31 6.84
N THR A 74 22.38 12.60 7.15
CA THR A 74 22.78 12.82 8.55
C THR A 74 22.14 14.09 9.11
N PRO A 75 22.01 14.21 10.46
CA PRO A 75 21.46 15.40 11.08
C PRO A 75 22.20 16.69 10.71
N GLU A 76 23.53 16.63 10.55
CA GLU A 76 24.34 17.78 10.16
C GLU A 76 24.05 18.24 8.73
N GLU A 77 23.86 17.28 7.79
CA GLU A 77 23.45 17.58 6.42
C GLU A 77 22.05 18.24 6.40
N PHE A 78 21.14 17.72 7.20
CA PHE A 78 19.76 18.22 7.33
C PHE A 78 19.71 19.64 7.92
N ILE A 79 20.41 19.87 9.00
CA ILE A 79 20.47 21.19 9.67
C ILE A 79 21.08 22.25 8.74
N SER A 80 22.06 21.87 7.92
CA SER A 80 22.70 22.78 6.98
C SER A 80 21.74 23.31 5.92
N GLU A 81 20.94 22.46 5.34
CA GLU A 81 19.94 22.79 4.32
C GLU A 81 19.00 21.60 4.09
N HIS A 82 17.71 21.81 3.85
CA HIS A 82 16.77 20.74 3.55
C HIS A 82 15.56 21.23 2.75
N ILE A 83 14.73 20.31 2.25
CA ILE A 83 13.45 20.65 1.60
C ILE A 83 12.46 21.03 2.70
N GLU A 84 11.72 22.10 2.49
CA GLU A 84 10.75 22.61 3.46
C GLU A 84 9.75 21.51 3.92
N ASN A 85 9.46 21.47 5.22
CA ASN A 85 8.61 20.46 5.87
C ASN A 85 9.15 19.03 5.84
N ALA A 86 10.41 18.81 5.46
CA ALA A 86 11.01 17.49 5.57
C ALA A 86 11.28 17.11 7.02
N VAL A 87 11.15 15.82 7.31
CA VAL A 87 11.53 15.20 8.59
C VAL A 87 12.83 14.43 8.37
N ASN A 88 13.76 14.52 9.31
CA ASN A 88 15.04 13.80 9.20
C ASN A 88 14.98 12.43 9.88
N LEU A 89 15.53 11.42 9.20
CA LEU A 89 15.76 10.09 9.73
C LEU A 89 17.11 9.58 9.21
N ASP A 90 18.14 9.63 10.04
CA ASP A 90 19.50 9.29 9.60
C ASP A 90 19.65 7.83 9.16
N TYR A 91 19.96 7.65 7.87
CA TYR A 91 20.20 6.33 7.26
C TYR A 91 21.31 5.53 7.95
N TYR A 92 22.29 6.20 8.55
CA TYR A 92 23.41 5.55 9.24
C TYR A 92 23.13 5.22 10.71
N SER A 93 21.96 5.63 11.23
CA SER A 93 21.56 5.24 12.57
C SER A 93 21.47 3.73 12.72
N ALA A 94 21.97 3.19 13.82
CA ALA A 94 21.83 1.77 14.14
C ALA A 94 20.36 1.31 14.26
N THR A 95 19.44 2.26 14.51
CA THR A 95 17.99 2.00 14.65
C THR A 95 17.20 2.31 13.39
N PHE A 96 17.82 2.77 12.30
CA PHE A 96 17.16 3.27 11.08
C PHE A 96 16.00 2.39 10.60
N LYS A 97 16.23 1.07 10.47
CA LYS A 97 15.18 0.13 10.01
C LYS A 97 14.03 0.01 11.01
N ASN A 98 14.34 0.00 12.32
CA ASN A 98 13.33 -0.06 13.37
C ASN A 98 12.50 1.23 13.40
N ASP A 99 13.14 2.38 13.23
CA ASP A 99 12.47 3.68 13.21
C ASP A 99 11.58 3.82 11.97
N LEU A 100 12.02 3.33 10.80
CA LEU A 100 11.16 3.21 9.62
C LEU A 100 9.94 2.32 9.89
N ASP A 101 10.12 1.20 10.57
CA ASP A 101 9.04 0.24 10.84
C ASP A 101 7.93 0.81 11.74
N GLN A 102 8.26 1.83 12.54
CA GLN A 102 7.30 2.56 13.39
C GLN A 102 6.47 3.62 12.65
N LEU A 103 6.85 3.97 11.41
CA LEU A 103 6.12 4.96 10.63
C LEU A 103 4.77 4.42 10.11
N ASP A 104 3.81 5.32 9.88
CA ASP A 104 2.50 4.94 9.30
C ASP A 104 2.65 4.45 7.85
N LYS A 105 2.57 3.15 7.66
CA LYS A 105 2.73 2.48 6.36
C LYS A 105 1.63 2.80 5.35
N ASN A 106 0.54 3.43 5.78
CA ASN A 106 -0.56 3.88 4.92
C ASN A 106 -0.42 5.34 4.47
N SER A 107 0.59 6.04 4.95
CA SER A 107 0.96 7.37 4.48
C SER A 107 1.74 7.31 3.17
N THR A 108 1.77 8.41 2.43
CA THR A 108 2.57 8.59 1.22
C THR A 108 3.91 9.24 1.59
N TYR A 109 5.01 8.69 1.14
CA TYR A 109 6.35 9.18 1.44
C TYR A 109 7.07 9.65 0.18
N LEU A 110 7.66 10.84 0.26
CA LEU A 110 8.71 11.30 -0.64
C LEU A 110 10.03 11.19 0.12
N ILE A 111 10.93 10.33 -0.33
CA ILE A 111 12.22 10.14 0.33
C ILE A 111 13.35 10.69 -0.52
N TYR A 112 14.35 11.29 0.12
CA TYR A 112 15.54 11.76 -0.56
C TYR A 112 16.78 11.69 0.33
N CYS A 113 17.94 11.73 -0.30
CA CYS A 113 19.22 11.91 0.36
C CYS A 113 20.09 12.92 -0.40
N ARG A 114 21.41 12.85 -0.29
CA ARG A 114 22.31 13.76 -1.02
C ARG A 114 22.23 13.52 -2.53
N SER A 115 22.41 12.26 -3.00
CA SER A 115 22.57 11.90 -4.43
C SER A 115 21.64 10.77 -4.89
N GLY A 116 20.67 10.34 -4.07
CA GLY A 116 19.74 9.27 -4.40
C GLY A 116 20.15 7.86 -3.96
N ASN A 117 21.40 7.65 -3.51
CA ASN A 117 21.92 6.30 -3.19
C ASN A 117 21.36 5.76 -1.86
N ARG A 118 21.50 6.51 -0.76
CA ARG A 118 20.93 6.15 0.56
C ARG A 118 19.43 6.01 0.50
N SER A 119 18.75 6.96 -0.15
CA SER A 119 17.28 6.91 -0.30
C SER A 119 16.81 5.79 -1.21
N GLY A 120 17.58 5.40 -2.23
CA GLY A 120 17.29 4.22 -3.04
C GLY A 120 17.35 2.92 -2.23
N ASN A 121 18.34 2.79 -1.31
CA ASN A 121 18.39 1.67 -0.38
C ASN A 121 17.25 1.71 0.64
N ALA A 122 16.92 2.90 1.17
CA ALA A 122 15.78 3.10 2.06
C ALA A 122 14.45 2.72 1.38
N LEU A 123 14.28 3.04 0.08
CA LEU A 123 13.13 2.63 -0.72
C LEU A 123 12.92 1.12 -0.70
N ASN A 124 14.00 0.34 -0.87
CA ASN A 124 13.93 -1.12 -0.83
C ASN A 124 13.53 -1.63 0.56
N ILE A 125 14.10 -1.04 1.63
CA ILE A 125 13.73 -1.38 3.01
C ILE A 125 12.23 -1.07 3.25
N MET A 126 11.74 0.10 2.83
CA MET A 126 10.35 0.48 2.98
C MET A 126 9.40 -0.43 2.19
N LYS A 127 9.80 -0.87 0.99
CA LYS A 127 9.09 -1.88 0.21
C LYS A 127 8.95 -3.18 0.99
N ASP A 128 10.04 -3.68 1.57
CA ASP A 128 10.07 -4.94 2.34
C ASP A 128 9.30 -4.83 3.67
N LEU A 129 9.13 -3.61 4.19
CA LEU A 129 8.34 -3.29 5.37
C LEU A 129 6.84 -3.04 5.05
N ASP A 130 6.39 -3.31 3.84
CA ASP A 130 4.99 -3.16 3.40
C ASP A 130 4.46 -1.72 3.39
N PHE A 131 5.31 -0.72 3.16
CA PHE A 131 4.83 0.64 2.92
C PHE A 131 3.99 0.70 1.65
N ARG A 132 2.88 1.41 1.70
CA ARG A 132 1.90 1.45 0.62
C ARG A 132 2.35 2.30 -0.56
N GLU A 133 2.93 3.47 -0.28
CA GLU A 133 3.24 4.46 -1.32
C GLU A 133 4.52 5.23 -0.97
N VAL A 134 5.59 4.98 -1.74
CA VAL A 134 6.89 5.60 -1.52
C VAL A 134 7.51 6.03 -2.85
N TYR A 135 7.93 7.28 -2.89
CA TYR A 135 8.63 7.89 -4.01
C TYR A 135 10.05 8.25 -3.61
N ASN A 136 11.04 7.75 -4.34
CA ASN A 136 12.45 8.14 -4.15
C ASN A 136 12.83 9.20 -5.18
N MET A 137 13.33 10.34 -4.72
CA MET A 137 13.80 11.42 -5.59
C MET A 137 15.19 11.11 -6.14
N LEU A 138 15.27 10.94 -7.46
CA LEU A 138 16.54 10.67 -8.17
C LEU A 138 17.49 11.85 -8.06
N GLY A 139 18.78 11.55 -7.88
CA GLY A 139 19.81 12.57 -7.73
C GLY A 139 19.77 13.33 -6.39
N GLY A 140 18.75 13.10 -5.56
CA GLY A 140 18.62 13.66 -4.23
C GLY A 140 18.63 15.19 -4.21
N ILE A 141 19.06 15.79 -3.08
CA ILE A 141 19.06 17.25 -2.91
C ILE A 141 20.06 17.96 -3.84
N VAL A 142 21.05 17.24 -4.40
CA VAL A 142 21.96 17.82 -5.38
C VAL A 142 21.20 18.21 -6.64
N ASN A 143 20.51 17.26 -7.26
CA ASN A 143 19.74 17.54 -8.48
C ASN A 143 18.54 18.49 -8.19
N TRP A 144 17.94 18.41 -7.00
CA TRP A 144 16.92 19.36 -6.55
C TRP A 144 17.43 20.82 -6.61
N LYS A 145 18.69 21.06 -6.16
CA LYS A 145 19.31 22.38 -6.21
C LYS A 145 19.73 22.79 -7.62
N ASP A 146 20.19 21.83 -8.43
CA ASP A 146 20.56 22.09 -9.82
C ASP A 146 19.36 22.60 -10.62
N GLU A 147 18.14 22.09 -10.32
CA GLU A 147 16.88 22.57 -10.84
C GLU A 147 16.38 23.86 -10.17
N LYS A 148 17.17 24.47 -9.27
CA LYS A 148 16.85 25.72 -8.55
C LYS A 148 15.54 25.66 -7.77
N LEU A 149 15.17 24.46 -7.30
CA LEU A 149 13.98 24.26 -6.47
C LEU A 149 14.21 24.74 -5.03
N PRO A 150 13.15 25.14 -4.29
CA PRO A 150 13.30 25.82 -3.00
C PRO A 150 13.88 24.91 -1.92
N ILE A 151 14.80 25.46 -1.12
CA ILE A 151 15.36 24.84 0.09
C ILE A 151 15.31 25.83 1.24
N ILE A 152 15.31 25.33 2.48
CA ILE A 152 15.52 26.10 3.69
C ILE A 152 16.88 25.78 4.30
N LYS A 153 17.45 26.76 5.02
CA LYS A 153 18.75 26.68 5.70
C LYS A 153 18.58 26.94 7.17
#